data_85555488c29a18bf61fdcbc199b43592
#
_entry.id   85555488c29a18bf61fdcbc199b43592
#
_cell.length_a   1.000
_cell.length_b   1.000
_cell.length_c   1.000
_cell.angle_alpha   90.00
_cell.angle_beta   90.00
_cell.angle_gamma   90.00
#
_symmetry.space_group_name_H-M   'P 1'
#
loop_
_entity.id
_entity.type
_entity.pdbx_description
1 polymer ?
#
loop_
_entity_poly.entity_id
_entity_poly.type
_entity_poly.pdbx_seq_one_letter_code
_entity_poly.pdbx_strand_id
1 'polypeptide(L)'
;MNAKKDNQYYGKYFEYLVACILNKELPCLSAEQWGVAGEDGLVIKKEAHEVATFLGPHRCFHTGLHTGNADADLVLDDGQTIELKRVSSGSGTYYNTSIYHMMKYGFDFKDYLREFGLYDALKENFSDLSISEKNNSPVSMADSSKIRHQFATIYTEKICPIDAAARSAFVQDLRKHFIENLDDFYCFVSDMLYKQSLTSHKKKPDRIIVYNYKKHTISEINLAEIITNLSTYSCQNTDTDFSLLAGPLRFVFSWQNGCGLNNPTIRTFLR
;
A
#
# COMPACT_ATOMS: atom_id res chain seq x y z
N MET A 1 -4.85 -17.52 22.86
CA MET A 1 -5.16 -16.32 22.02
C MET A 1 -4.04 -16.17 21.01
N ASN A 2 -4.24 -16.61 19.77
CA ASN A 2 -3.27 -16.34 18.70
C ASN A 2 -3.43 -14.88 18.31
N ALA A 3 -2.53 -14.03 18.82
CA ALA A 3 -2.39 -12.68 18.31
C ALA A 3 -2.13 -12.78 16.80
N LYS A 4 -2.95 -12.14 15.97
CA LYS A 4 -2.64 -11.96 14.56
C LYS A 4 -1.27 -11.31 14.52
N LYS A 5 -0.27 -12.05 14.00
CA LYS A 5 1.08 -11.52 13.80
C LYS A 5 0.94 -10.24 12.95
N ASP A 6 1.25 -9.11 13.54
CA ASP A 6 1.17 -7.84 12.82
C ASP A 6 2.36 -7.76 11.86
N ASN A 7 2.10 -8.04 10.58
CA ASN A 7 3.12 -8.06 9.53
C ASN A 7 3.94 -6.77 9.45
N GLN A 8 3.41 -5.65 9.97
CA GLN A 8 4.11 -4.38 9.99
C GLN A 8 5.33 -4.40 10.92
N TYR A 9 5.22 -5.02 12.10
CA TYR A 9 6.35 -5.13 13.03
C TYR A 9 7.45 -6.06 12.50
N TYR A 10 7.06 -7.13 11.82
CA TYR A 10 7.99 -8.05 11.17
C TYR A 10 8.79 -7.38 10.05
N GLY A 11 8.14 -6.53 9.24
CA GLY A 11 8.81 -5.73 8.20
C GLY A 11 9.82 -4.75 8.80
N LYS A 12 9.40 -3.96 9.79
CA LYS A 12 10.28 -2.98 10.45
C LYS A 12 11.47 -3.62 11.16
N TYR A 13 11.26 -4.77 11.81
CA TYR A 13 12.35 -5.50 12.45
C TYR A 13 13.36 -6.03 11.43
N PHE A 14 12.87 -6.51 10.28
CA PHE A 14 13.72 -6.92 9.17
C PHE A 14 14.59 -5.77 8.65
N GLU A 15 14.00 -4.60 8.37
CA GLU A 15 14.70 -3.38 7.95
C GLU A 15 15.79 -2.97 8.94
N TYR A 16 15.45 -2.96 10.24
CA TYR A 16 16.38 -2.67 11.33
C TYR A 16 17.56 -3.63 11.35
N LEU A 17 17.32 -4.94 11.21
CA LEU A 17 18.39 -5.94 11.21
C LEU A 17 19.31 -5.80 9.98
N VAL A 18 18.75 -5.52 8.79
CA VAL A 18 19.57 -5.24 7.59
C VAL A 18 20.52 -4.08 7.87
N ALA A 19 20.02 -2.98 8.45
CA ALA A 19 20.84 -1.82 8.79
C ALA A 19 21.95 -2.16 9.79
N CYS A 20 21.64 -2.88 10.86
CA CYS A 20 22.64 -3.33 11.84
C CYS A 20 23.75 -4.18 11.20
N ILE A 21 23.39 -5.12 10.32
CA ILE A 21 24.33 -6.01 9.65
C ILE A 21 25.25 -5.22 8.70
N LEU A 22 24.70 -4.31 7.90
CA LEU A 22 25.50 -3.44 7.01
C LEU A 22 26.49 -2.59 7.81
N ASN A 23 26.08 -2.04 8.95
CA ASN A 23 26.93 -1.23 9.81
C ASN A 23 27.92 -2.05 10.66
N LYS A 24 27.80 -3.39 10.66
CA LYS A 24 28.56 -4.29 11.55
C LYS A 24 28.28 -4.00 13.04
N GLU A 25 27.05 -3.60 13.34
CA GLU A 25 26.59 -3.29 14.69
C GLU A 25 25.78 -4.46 15.26
N LEU A 26 25.86 -4.66 16.58
CA LEU A 26 24.97 -5.59 17.26
C LEU A 26 23.59 -4.93 17.44
N PRO A 27 22.49 -5.67 17.16
CA PRO A 27 21.17 -5.16 17.43
C PRO A 27 21.01 -4.78 18.90
N CYS A 28 20.67 -3.54 19.20
CA CYS A 28 20.41 -3.06 20.56
C CYS A 28 18.99 -3.38 21.04
N LEU A 29 18.08 -3.76 20.13
CA LEU A 29 16.70 -4.17 20.43
C LEU A 29 16.50 -5.63 20.04
N SER A 30 15.90 -6.42 20.96
CA SER A 30 15.58 -7.82 20.69
C SER A 30 14.31 -7.96 19.82
N ALA A 31 14.08 -9.15 19.28
CA ALA A 31 12.87 -9.46 18.52
C ALA A 31 11.59 -9.19 19.34
N GLU A 32 11.60 -9.58 20.62
CA GLU A 32 10.45 -9.40 21.52
C GLU A 32 10.14 -7.92 21.77
N GLN A 33 11.15 -7.06 21.85
CA GLN A 33 10.97 -5.62 21.98
C GLN A 33 10.33 -4.99 20.72
N TRP A 34 10.46 -5.66 19.58
CA TRP A 34 9.78 -5.33 18.34
C TRP A 34 8.40 -6.01 18.21
N GLY A 35 7.94 -6.78 19.21
CA GLY A 35 6.70 -7.55 19.12
C GLY A 35 6.80 -8.78 18.20
N VAL A 36 8.03 -9.24 17.90
CA VAL A 36 8.32 -10.41 17.07
C VAL A 36 8.62 -11.60 17.98
N ALA A 37 8.01 -12.77 17.74
CA ALA A 37 8.32 -13.97 18.52
C ALA A 37 9.79 -14.38 18.33
N GLY A 38 10.43 -14.90 19.38
CA GLY A 38 11.86 -15.19 19.37
C GLY A 38 12.31 -16.13 18.24
N GLU A 39 11.54 -17.18 17.96
CA GLU A 39 11.81 -18.11 16.84
C GLU A 39 11.73 -17.40 15.48
N ASP A 40 10.71 -16.58 15.27
CA ASP A 40 10.57 -15.78 14.05
C ASP A 40 11.72 -14.76 13.94
N GLY A 41 12.18 -14.22 15.07
CA GLY A 41 13.32 -13.29 15.12
C GLY A 41 14.61 -13.91 14.57
N LEU A 42 14.89 -15.18 14.85
CA LEU A 42 16.03 -15.90 14.28
C LEU A 42 15.92 -16.09 12.77
N VAL A 43 14.72 -16.42 12.29
CA VAL A 43 14.43 -16.53 10.84
C VAL A 43 14.67 -15.19 10.15
N ILE A 44 14.09 -14.11 10.67
CA ILE A 44 14.24 -12.77 10.09
C ILE A 44 15.70 -12.31 10.10
N LYS A 45 16.46 -12.66 11.13
CA LYS A 45 17.89 -12.35 11.19
C LYS A 45 18.68 -13.02 10.06
N LYS A 46 18.38 -14.29 9.75
CA LYS A 46 18.99 -14.99 8.60
C LYS A 46 18.63 -14.31 7.29
N GLU A 47 17.36 -13.99 7.09
CA GLU A 47 16.86 -13.30 5.89
C GLU A 47 17.51 -11.91 5.72
N ALA A 48 17.68 -11.17 6.81
CA ALA A 48 18.37 -9.88 6.81
C ALA A 48 19.85 -10.01 6.41
N HIS A 49 20.53 -11.09 6.80
CA HIS A 49 21.90 -11.38 6.36
C HIS A 49 21.96 -11.64 4.84
N GLU A 50 20.99 -12.36 4.28
CA GLU A 50 20.94 -12.61 2.84
C GLU A 50 20.79 -11.30 2.07
N VAL A 51 19.91 -10.39 2.52
CA VAL A 51 19.72 -9.08 1.89
C VAL A 51 20.93 -8.16 2.08
N ALA A 52 21.53 -8.10 3.28
CA ALA A 52 22.74 -7.31 3.51
C ALA A 52 23.90 -7.80 2.63
N THR A 53 24.04 -9.11 2.45
CA THR A 53 25.03 -9.70 1.52
C THR A 53 24.77 -9.30 0.07
N PHE A 54 23.51 -9.31 -0.35
CA PHE A 54 23.10 -8.87 -1.70
C PHE A 54 23.40 -7.39 -1.94
N LEU A 55 23.16 -6.53 -0.94
CA LEU A 55 23.46 -5.10 -1.03
C LEU A 55 24.97 -4.81 -1.09
N GLY A 56 25.81 -5.70 -0.56
CA GLY A 56 27.26 -5.57 -0.56
C GLY A 56 27.81 -4.79 0.63
N PRO A 57 29.09 -4.40 0.59
CA PRO A 57 29.81 -3.84 1.74
C PRO A 57 29.53 -2.33 1.93
N HIS A 58 28.27 -1.97 2.11
CA HIS A 58 27.86 -0.59 2.41
C HIS A 58 27.69 -0.37 3.90
N ARG A 59 27.80 0.88 4.34
CA ARG A 59 27.20 1.37 5.58
C ARG A 59 25.87 2.05 5.25
N CYS A 60 24.97 2.12 6.21
CA CYS A 60 23.69 2.76 5.98
C CYS A 60 23.16 3.48 7.23
N PHE A 61 22.26 4.41 6.97
CA PHE A 61 21.41 5.03 7.96
C PHE A 61 19.99 4.48 7.80
N HIS A 62 19.40 3.96 8.88
CA HIS A 62 18.03 3.47 8.91
C HIS A 62 17.06 4.61 9.21
N THR A 63 16.36 5.10 8.20
CA THR A 63 15.50 6.28 8.31
C THR A 63 14.18 5.96 9.01
N GLY A 64 13.67 4.74 8.87
CA GLY A 64 12.37 4.31 9.41
C GLY A 64 12.28 4.26 10.93
N LEU A 65 13.43 4.25 11.65
CA LEU A 65 13.45 4.34 13.11
C LEU A 65 13.14 5.73 13.64
N HIS A 66 13.43 6.77 12.85
CA HIS A 66 13.43 8.15 13.32
C HIS A 66 12.23 8.97 12.82
N THR A 67 11.59 8.56 11.73
CA THR A 67 10.46 9.30 11.18
C THR A 67 9.42 8.32 10.63
N GLY A 68 8.20 8.35 11.13
CA GLY A 68 7.08 7.53 10.63
C GLY A 68 6.69 7.78 9.17
N ASN A 69 7.37 8.72 8.49
CA ASN A 69 7.14 9.17 7.10
C ASN A 69 8.44 9.25 6.31
N ALA A 70 9.39 8.36 6.57
CA ALA A 70 10.64 8.33 5.80
C ALA A 70 10.38 8.12 4.29
N ASP A 71 11.21 8.75 3.46
CA ASP A 71 11.14 8.64 2.01
C ASP A 71 11.61 7.27 1.50
N ALA A 72 12.51 6.64 2.25
CA ALA A 72 13.05 5.30 2.01
C ALA A 72 13.36 4.62 3.35
N ASP A 73 13.60 3.32 3.36
CA ASP A 73 13.92 2.57 4.59
C ASP A 73 15.39 2.74 4.98
N LEU A 74 16.30 2.72 4.01
CA LEU A 74 17.74 2.89 4.20
C LEU A 74 18.31 3.97 3.29
N VAL A 75 19.35 4.68 3.77
CA VAL A 75 20.24 5.52 2.96
C VAL A 75 21.65 4.94 3.08
N LEU A 76 22.23 4.49 1.98
CA LEU A 76 23.58 3.95 1.94
C LEU A 76 24.63 5.06 2.01
N ASP A 77 25.88 4.70 2.29
CA ASP A 77 27.02 5.62 2.41
C ASP A 77 27.43 6.29 1.09
N ASP A 78 26.98 5.74 -0.04
CA ASP A 78 27.11 6.37 -1.37
C ASP A 78 25.93 7.31 -1.72
N GLY A 79 25.00 7.49 -0.80
CA GLY A 79 23.81 8.34 -0.94
C GLY A 79 22.61 7.66 -1.60
N GLN A 80 22.72 6.42 -2.06
CA GLN A 80 21.57 5.69 -2.61
C GLN A 80 20.49 5.42 -1.53
N THR A 81 19.25 5.56 -1.92
CA THR A 81 18.09 5.30 -1.05
C THR A 81 17.43 3.96 -1.41
N ILE A 82 17.22 3.12 -0.40
CA ILE A 82 16.69 1.77 -0.55
C ILE A 82 15.34 1.64 0.15
N GLU A 83 14.36 1.13 -0.57
CA GLU A 83 13.11 0.61 0.02
C GLU A 83 13.20 -0.89 0.16
N LEU A 84 12.97 -1.43 1.34
CA LEU A 84 12.98 -2.86 1.62
C LEU A 84 11.57 -3.41 1.72
N LYS A 85 11.31 -4.52 1.07
CA LYS A 85 10.02 -5.23 1.18
C LYS A 85 10.23 -6.69 1.50
N ARG A 86 9.70 -7.14 2.65
CA ARG A 86 9.63 -8.54 3.04
C ARG A 86 8.24 -9.09 2.75
N VAL A 87 8.12 -10.00 1.78
CA VAL A 87 6.83 -10.47 1.26
C VAL A 87 6.72 -11.99 1.26
N SER A 88 5.48 -12.51 1.33
CA SER A 88 5.18 -13.94 1.22
C SER A 88 4.83 -14.39 -0.20
N SER A 89 4.46 -13.47 -1.06
CA SER A 89 4.10 -13.67 -2.45
C SER A 89 4.87 -12.67 -3.32
N GLY A 90 4.88 -12.86 -4.63
CA GLY A 90 5.74 -12.10 -5.53
C GLY A 90 5.57 -10.58 -5.57
N SER A 91 4.60 -10.00 -4.82
CA SER A 91 4.38 -8.57 -4.81
C SER A 91 4.14 -8.01 -3.41
N GLY A 92 4.84 -6.93 -3.07
CA GLY A 92 4.60 -6.14 -1.86
C GLY A 92 3.91 -4.82 -2.19
N THR A 93 3.18 -4.25 -1.23
CA THR A 93 2.65 -2.89 -1.36
C THR A 93 3.83 -1.92 -1.38
N TYR A 94 3.98 -1.20 -2.48
CA TYR A 94 5.01 -0.18 -2.66
C TYR A 94 4.56 1.17 -2.11
N TYR A 95 3.37 1.61 -2.53
CA TYR A 95 2.81 2.89 -2.14
C TYR A 95 1.32 2.77 -1.87
N ASN A 96 0.82 3.62 -0.99
CA ASN A 96 -0.58 3.71 -0.64
C ASN A 96 -0.99 5.17 -0.54
N THR A 97 -2.04 5.56 -1.26
CA THR A 97 -2.60 6.91 -1.21
C THR A 97 -4.12 6.88 -1.18
N SER A 98 -4.75 8.00 -0.88
CA SER A 98 -6.21 8.12 -0.91
C SER A 98 -6.74 7.94 -2.34
N ILE A 99 -7.87 7.26 -2.50
CA ILE A 99 -8.60 7.14 -3.77
C ILE A 99 -8.99 8.52 -4.34
N TYR A 100 -9.15 9.51 -3.47
CA TYR A 100 -9.47 10.90 -3.85
C TYR A 100 -8.33 11.61 -4.58
N HIS A 101 -7.15 10.98 -4.68
CA HIS A 101 -6.12 11.42 -5.62
C HIS A 101 -6.64 11.47 -7.07
N MET A 102 -7.62 10.62 -7.41
CA MET A 102 -8.23 10.58 -8.75
C MET A 102 -9.02 11.83 -9.10
N MET A 103 -9.35 12.71 -8.15
CA MET A 103 -9.91 14.02 -8.43
C MET A 103 -9.01 14.89 -9.33
N LYS A 104 -7.69 14.63 -9.32
CA LYS A 104 -6.72 15.25 -10.25
C LYS A 104 -7.08 14.97 -11.72
N TYR A 105 -7.73 13.85 -11.98
CA TYR A 105 -8.15 13.38 -13.33
C TYR A 105 -9.65 13.53 -13.56
N GLY A 106 -10.35 14.30 -12.72
CA GLY A 106 -11.78 14.56 -12.85
C GLY A 106 -12.70 13.51 -12.22
N PHE A 107 -12.16 12.56 -11.43
CA PHE A 107 -12.93 11.49 -10.80
C PHE A 107 -13.06 11.69 -9.29
N ASP A 108 -14.25 12.08 -8.83
CA ASP A 108 -14.57 12.08 -7.38
C ASP A 108 -15.30 10.79 -7.02
N PHE A 109 -14.65 9.95 -6.23
CA PHE A 109 -15.25 8.69 -5.78
C PHE A 109 -16.53 8.88 -4.97
N LYS A 110 -16.72 10.02 -4.33
CA LYS A 110 -17.97 10.35 -3.61
C LYS A 110 -19.19 10.41 -4.54
N ASP A 111 -19.01 10.83 -5.78
CA ASP A 111 -20.11 10.89 -6.74
C ASP A 111 -20.63 9.48 -7.04
N TYR A 112 -19.75 8.51 -7.20
CA TYR A 112 -20.12 7.10 -7.35
C TYR A 112 -20.83 6.56 -6.11
N LEU A 113 -20.33 6.87 -4.91
CA LEU A 113 -20.99 6.45 -3.66
C LEU A 113 -22.41 7.03 -3.54
N ARG A 114 -22.61 8.26 -4.04
CA ARG A 114 -23.91 8.94 -4.06
C ARG A 114 -24.83 8.32 -5.13
N GLU A 115 -24.33 8.15 -6.34
CA GLU A 115 -25.09 7.60 -7.47
C GLU A 115 -25.60 6.19 -7.16
N PHE A 116 -24.79 5.36 -6.54
CA PHE A 116 -25.17 4.00 -6.14
C PHE A 116 -25.97 3.94 -4.84
N GLY A 117 -26.32 5.09 -4.24
CA GLY A 117 -27.18 5.16 -3.05
C GLY A 117 -26.53 4.69 -1.74
N LEU A 118 -25.18 4.67 -1.65
CA LEU A 118 -24.49 4.20 -0.46
C LEU A 118 -24.82 5.05 0.77
N TYR A 119 -24.89 6.36 0.62
CA TYR A 119 -25.18 7.26 1.74
C TYR A 119 -26.59 7.08 2.28
N ASP A 120 -27.58 6.85 1.41
CA ASP A 120 -28.97 6.61 1.80
C ASP A 120 -29.11 5.25 2.50
N ALA A 121 -28.50 4.21 1.93
CA ALA A 121 -28.46 2.89 2.55
C ALA A 121 -27.78 2.91 3.94
N LEU A 122 -26.73 3.71 4.11
CA LEU A 122 -26.08 3.88 5.41
C LEU A 122 -26.99 4.58 6.42
N LYS A 123 -27.66 5.68 6.02
CA LYS A 123 -28.58 6.43 6.88
C LYS A 123 -29.78 5.58 7.29
N GLU A 124 -30.33 4.78 6.37
CA GLU A 124 -31.46 3.89 6.61
C GLU A 124 -31.13 2.76 7.61
N ASN A 125 -29.95 2.15 7.46
CA ASN A 125 -29.58 0.98 8.24
C ASN A 125 -28.78 1.29 9.52
N PHE A 126 -28.24 2.52 9.66
CA PHE A 126 -27.38 2.94 10.78
C PHE A 126 -27.71 4.35 11.24
N SER A 127 -28.96 4.57 11.71
CA SER A 127 -29.47 5.90 12.13
C SER A 127 -28.64 6.55 13.24
N ASP A 128 -27.99 5.75 14.09
CA ASP A 128 -27.19 6.21 15.23
C ASP A 128 -25.74 6.58 14.87
N LEU A 129 -25.34 6.38 13.59
CA LEU A 129 -23.99 6.68 13.15
C LEU A 129 -23.89 8.05 12.49
N SER A 130 -22.73 8.68 12.66
CA SER A 130 -22.42 9.93 11.96
C SER A 130 -21.98 9.63 10.52
N ILE A 131 -22.88 9.85 9.57
CA ILE A 131 -22.63 9.66 8.14
C ILE A 131 -22.38 11.02 7.50
N SER A 132 -21.24 11.16 6.81
CA SER A 132 -20.82 12.40 6.18
C SER A 132 -20.56 12.22 4.69
N GLU A 133 -21.29 12.98 3.88
CA GLU A 133 -21.03 13.11 2.44
C GLU A 133 -19.92 14.13 2.12
N LYS A 134 -19.56 14.98 3.09
CA LYS A 134 -18.54 16.04 2.92
C LYS A 134 -17.14 15.50 3.13
N ASN A 135 -16.97 14.49 3.98
CA ASN A 135 -15.68 13.91 4.30
C ASN A 135 -15.26 12.87 3.26
N ASN A 136 -13.96 12.62 3.15
CA ASN A 136 -13.41 11.58 2.29
C ASN A 136 -13.71 10.15 2.76
N SER A 137 -14.35 9.99 3.90
CA SER A 137 -14.80 8.69 4.42
C SER A 137 -16.27 8.85 4.84
N PRO A 138 -17.18 8.01 4.36
CA PRO A 138 -18.61 8.07 4.70
C PRO A 138 -18.87 8.02 6.20
N VAL A 139 -18.06 7.26 6.94
CA VAL A 139 -18.17 7.11 8.40
C VAL A 139 -16.83 7.33 9.10
N SER A 140 -16.86 7.63 10.39
CA SER A 140 -15.66 7.73 11.22
C SER A 140 -14.96 6.37 11.38
N MET A 141 -13.70 6.37 11.84
CA MET A 141 -12.98 5.13 12.15
C MET A 141 -13.67 4.32 13.26
N ALA A 142 -14.21 5.00 14.27
CA ALA A 142 -14.95 4.38 15.36
C ALA A 142 -16.24 3.72 14.87
N ASP A 143 -17.01 4.42 14.03
CA ASP A 143 -18.23 3.88 13.43
C ASP A 143 -17.94 2.75 12.44
N SER A 144 -16.87 2.86 11.67
CA SER A 144 -16.39 1.78 10.80
C SER A 144 -16.09 0.49 11.59
N SER A 145 -15.48 0.63 12.77
CA SER A 145 -15.26 -0.50 13.69
C SER A 145 -16.56 -1.07 14.23
N LYS A 146 -17.51 -0.21 14.61
CA LYS A 146 -18.85 -0.60 15.04
C LYS A 146 -19.60 -1.40 13.96
N ILE A 147 -19.63 -0.89 12.73
CA ILE A 147 -20.25 -1.56 11.59
C ILE A 147 -19.64 -2.94 11.40
N ARG A 148 -18.35 -3.07 11.41
CA ARG A 148 -17.64 -4.33 11.20
C ARG A 148 -17.91 -5.37 12.28
N HIS A 149 -18.04 -4.98 13.54
CA HIS A 149 -18.15 -5.92 14.65
C HIS A 149 -19.57 -6.13 15.14
N GLN A 150 -20.37 -5.07 15.24
CA GLN A 150 -21.72 -5.12 15.77
C GLN A 150 -22.79 -5.30 14.69
N PHE A 151 -22.55 -4.78 13.49
CA PHE A 151 -23.52 -4.79 12.39
C PHE A 151 -23.02 -5.51 11.15
N ALA A 152 -22.11 -6.48 11.32
CA ALA A 152 -21.44 -7.17 10.22
C ALA A 152 -22.41 -7.80 9.21
N THR A 153 -23.53 -8.37 9.68
CA THR A 153 -24.55 -8.99 8.83
C THR A 153 -25.21 -7.93 7.94
N ILE A 154 -25.69 -6.83 8.54
CA ILE A 154 -26.31 -5.73 7.79
C ILE A 154 -25.33 -5.13 6.78
N TYR A 155 -24.08 -4.92 7.20
CA TYR A 155 -23.05 -4.44 6.30
C TYR A 155 -22.87 -5.38 5.10
N THR A 156 -22.71 -6.67 5.34
CA THR A 156 -22.47 -7.66 4.28
C THR A 156 -23.65 -7.78 3.32
N GLU A 157 -24.88 -7.77 3.83
CA GLU A 157 -26.08 -7.98 3.03
C GLU A 157 -26.60 -6.73 2.33
N LYS A 158 -26.49 -5.55 2.98
CA LYS A 158 -27.13 -4.32 2.52
C LYS A 158 -26.15 -3.30 1.95
N ILE A 159 -24.95 -3.21 2.51
CA ILE A 159 -23.98 -2.13 2.19
C ILE A 159 -22.88 -2.63 1.27
N CYS A 160 -22.31 -3.79 1.54
CA CYS A 160 -21.18 -4.31 0.76
C CYS A 160 -21.49 -4.47 -0.75
N PRO A 161 -22.68 -4.93 -1.18
CA PRO A 161 -22.99 -4.99 -2.61
C PRO A 161 -23.02 -3.61 -3.30
N ILE A 162 -23.58 -2.61 -2.63
CA ILE A 162 -23.65 -1.22 -3.13
C ILE A 162 -22.23 -0.64 -3.25
N ASP A 163 -21.43 -0.77 -2.20
CA ASP A 163 -20.04 -0.35 -2.19
C ASP A 163 -19.21 -1.03 -3.28
N ALA A 164 -19.37 -2.34 -3.46
CA ALA A 164 -18.68 -3.10 -4.50
C ALA A 164 -19.08 -2.61 -5.91
N ALA A 165 -20.36 -2.35 -6.15
CA ALA A 165 -20.85 -1.85 -7.42
C ALA A 165 -20.30 -0.44 -7.72
N ALA A 166 -20.33 0.47 -6.75
CA ALA A 166 -19.77 1.82 -6.87
C ALA A 166 -18.26 1.79 -7.20
N ARG A 167 -17.49 0.93 -6.52
CA ARG A 167 -16.05 0.77 -6.83
C ARG A 167 -15.80 0.17 -8.19
N SER A 168 -16.58 -0.82 -8.60
CA SER A 168 -16.44 -1.43 -9.92
C SER A 168 -16.69 -0.40 -11.01
N ALA A 169 -17.79 0.36 -10.94
CA ALA A 169 -18.11 1.43 -11.88
C ALA A 169 -16.99 2.47 -11.94
N PHE A 170 -16.53 2.96 -10.77
CA PHE A 170 -15.44 3.92 -10.69
C PHE A 170 -14.16 3.43 -11.39
N VAL A 171 -13.75 2.18 -11.16
CA VAL A 171 -12.53 1.63 -11.78
C VAL A 171 -12.71 1.39 -13.29
N GLN A 172 -13.92 1.01 -13.74
CA GLN A 172 -14.22 0.85 -15.16
C GLN A 172 -14.15 2.19 -15.90
N ASP A 173 -14.71 3.25 -15.32
CA ASP A 173 -14.66 4.58 -15.93
C ASP A 173 -13.23 5.15 -15.94
N LEU A 174 -12.48 4.99 -14.84
CA LEU A 174 -11.05 5.34 -14.83
C LEU A 174 -10.27 4.61 -15.92
N ARG A 175 -10.52 3.33 -16.10
CA ARG A 175 -9.84 2.55 -17.13
C ARG A 175 -10.18 3.05 -18.52
N LYS A 176 -11.46 3.31 -18.78
CA LYS A 176 -11.90 3.87 -20.06
C LYS A 176 -11.20 5.20 -20.33
N HIS A 177 -11.22 6.09 -19.34
CA HIS A 177 -10.54 7.38 -19.41
C HIS A 177 -9.03 7.23 -19.71
N PHE A 178 -8.33 6.36 -19.00
CA PHE A 178 -6.89 6.14 -19.19
C PHE A 178 -6.53 5.46 -20.52
N ILE A 179 -7.43 4.70 -21.11
CA ILE A 179 -7.26 4.17 -22.48
C ILE A 179 -7.40 5.28 -23.51
N GLU A 180 -8.34 6.19 -23.31
CA GLU A 180 -8.62 7.31 -24.19
C GLU A 180 -7.65 8.49 -23.98
N ASN A 181 -7.05 8.63 -22.80
CA ASN A 181 -6.17 9.72 -22.39
C ASN A 181 -4.85 9.18 -21.81
N LEU A 182 -3.95 8.78 -22.67
CA LEU A 182 -2.68 8.16 -22.30
C LEU A 182 -1.78 9.08 -21.46
N ASP A 183 -1.81 10.38 -21.68
CA ASP A 183 -1.05 11.35 -20.90
C ASP A 183 -1.47 11.35 -19.44
N ASP A 184 -2.77 11.30 -19.15
CA ASP A 184 -3.28 11.17 -17.79
C ASP A 184 -2.89 9.83 -17.16
N PHE A 185 -2.91 8.76 -17.95
CA PHE A 185 -2.46 7.44 -17.48
C PHE A 185 -0.97 7.46 -17.09
N TYR A 186 -0.10 8.05 -17.91
CA TYR A 186 1.31 8.14 -17.61
C TYR A 186 1.58 9.08 -16.42
N CYS A 187 0.83 10.17 -16.31
CA CYS A 187 0.89 11.03 -15.12
C CYS A 187 0.48 10.26 -13.86
N PHE A 188 -0.61 9.48 -13.90
CA PHE A 188 -1.05 8.65 -12.78
C PHE A 188 0.00 7.62 -12.37
N VAL A 189 0.56 6.87 -13.32
CA VAL A 189 1.61 5.89 -13.04
C VAL A 189 2.83 6.57 -12.45
N SER A 190 3.22 7.72 -12.98
CA SER A 190 4.33 8.54 -12.47
C SER A 190 4.06 9.00 -11.03
N ASP A 191 2.89 9.54 -10.74
CA ASP A 191 2.50 9.95 -9.39
C ASP A 191 2.64 8.80 -8.39
N MET A 192 2.20 7.59 -8.77
CA MET A 192 2.31 6.42 -7.91
C MET A 192 3.77 5.97 -7.71
N LEU A 193 4.60 6.02 -8.74
CA LEU A 193 6.02 5.69 -8.65
C LEU A 193 6.82 6.71 -7.82
N TYR A 194 6.52 8.00 -7.98
CA TYR A 194 7.15 9.08 -7.22
C TYR A 194 6.53 9.28 -5.83
N LYS A 195 5.58 8.42 -5.42
CA LYS A 195 4.86 8.53 -4.15
C LYS A 195 4.19 9.91 -3.98
N GLN A 196 3.70 10.46 -5.07
CA GLN A 196 2.98 11.73 -5.07
C GLN A 196 1.50 11.53 -4.74
N SER A 197 0.92 12.48 -4.02
CA SER A 197 -0.53 12.53 -3.78
C SER A 197 -0.99 13.98 -3.65
N LEU A 198 -2.29 14.21 -3.59
CA LEU A 198 -2.83 15.55 -3.33
C LEU A 198 -2.37 16.15 -1.99
N THR A 199 -1.97 15.30 -1.05
CA THR A 199 -1.65 15.71 0.33
C THR A 199 -0.20 15.39 0.76
N SER A 200 0.56 14.68 -0.04
CA SER A 200 1.94 14.33 0.31
C SER A 200 2.84 14.19 -0.91
N HIS A 201 4.08 14.62 -0.76
CA HIS A 201 5.14 14.52 -1.77
C HIS A 201 6.32 13.79 -1.13
N LYS A 202 6.37 12.47 -1.29
CA LYS A 202 7.53 11.67 -0.86
C LYS A 202 8.53 11.55 -2.00
N LYS A 203 9.80 11.43 -1.66
CA LYS A 203 10.82 11.09 -2.65
C LYS A 203 10.71 9.62 -3.01
N LYS A 204 10.91 9.30 -4.29
CA LYS A 204 11.07 7.90 -4.68
C LYS A 204 12.39 7.36 -4.13
N PRO A 205 12.47 6.08 -3.74
CA PRO A 205 13.75 5.43 -3.50
C PRO A 205 14.50 5.22 -4.83
N ASP A 206 15.82 5.12 -4.78
CA ASP A 206 16.62 4.78 -5.96
C ASP A 206 16.47 3.31 -6.33
N ARG A 207 16.40 2.44 -5.30
CA ARG A 207 16.28 0.99 -5.46
C ARG A 207 15.20 0.44 -4.55
N ILE A 208 14.49 -0.60 -5.03
CA ILE A 208 13.53 -1.36 -4.23
C ILE A 208 14.00 -2.81 -4.19
N ILE A 209 14.29 -3.29 -3.00
CA ILE A 209 14.71 -4.66 -2.78
C ILE A 209 13.53 -5.44 -2.17
N VAL A 210 13.13 -6.49 -2.86
CA VAL A 210 12.03 -7.36 -2.43
C VAL A 210 12.60 -8.71 -2.02
N TYR A 211 12.45 -9.04 -0.74
CA TYR A 211 12.77 -10.37 -0.21
C TYR A 211 11.50 -11.21 -0.07
N ASN A 212 11.41 -12.28 -0.85
CA ASN A 212 10.33 -13.26 -0.73
C ASN A 212 10.72 -14.34 0.28
N TYR A 213 10.19 -14.26 1.50
CA TYR A 213 10.56 -15.17 2.59
C TYR A 213 10.04 -16.60 2.44
N LYS A 214 9.06 -16.86 1.55
CA LYS A 214 8.62 -18.23 1.25
C LYS A 214 9.48 -18.91 0.20
N LYS A 215 10.01 -18.13 -0.75
CA LYS A 215 10.85 -18.64 -1.84
C LYS A 215 12.34 -18.49 -1.57
N HIS A 216 12.71 -17.76 -0.53
CA HIS A 216 14.09 -17.35 -0.23
C HIS A 216 14.78 -16.72 -1.45
N THR A 217 14.08 -15.78 -2.11
CA THR A 217 14.59 -15.08 -3.29
C THR A 217 14.64 -13.58 -3.04
N ILE A 218 15.70 -12.96 -3.54
CA ILE A 218 15.87 -11.51 -3.57
C ILE A 218 15.65 -11.06 -5.01
N SER A 219 14.87 -10.02 -5.19
CA SER A 219 14.71 -9.32 -6.47
C SER A 219 14.88 -7.82 -6.26
N GLU A 220 15.53 -7.18 -7.23
CA GLU A 220 15.64 -5.74 -7.29
C GLU A 220 14.69 -5.22 -8.37
N ILE A 221 13.97 -4.15 -8.06
CA ILE A 221 13.09 -3.45 -8.98
C ILE A 221 13.75 -2.13 -9.33
N ASN A 222 14.10 -2.01 -10.60
CA ASN A 222 14.73 -0.80 -11.14
C ASN A 222 13.65 0.23 -11.50
N LEU A 223 13.46 1.22 -10.63
CA LEU A 223 12.49 2.29 -10.87
C LEU A 223 12.84 3.16 -12.08
N ALA A 224 14.13 3.37 -12.36
CA ALA A 224 14.55 4.15 -13.52
C ALA A 224 14.17 3.45 -14.83
N GLU A 225 14.28 2.13 -14.88
CA GLU A 225 13.82 1.33 -16.02
C GLU A 225 12.31 1.40 -16.21
N ILE A 226 11.54 1.29 -15.14
CA ILE A 226 10.08 1.43 -15.20
C ILE A 226 9.71 2.81 -15.73
N ILE A 227 10.33 3.87 -15.23
CA ILE A 227 10.06 5.26 -15.65
C ILE A 227 10.44 5.47 -17.11
N THR A 228 11.60 4.97 -17.54
CA THR A 228 12.05 5.08 -18.93
C THR A 228 11.11 4.38 -19.90
N ASN A 229 10.55 3.25 -19.47
CA ASN A 229 9.62 2.45 -20.28
C ASN A 229 8.13 2.80 -20.03
N LEU A 230 7.85 3.89 -19.32
CA LEU A 230 6.49 4.24 -18.93
C LEU A 230 5.55 4.36 -20.13
N SER A 231 6.03 4.98 -21.22
CA SER A 231 5.27 5.17 -22.46
C SER A 231 4.97 3.88 -23.24
N THR A 232 5.59 2.75 -22.86
CA THR A 232 5.31 1.43 -23.47
C THR A 232 4.19 0.67 -22.75
N TYR A 233 3.78 1.15 -21.58
CA TYR A 233 2.72 0.50 -20.81
C TYR A 233 1.35 0.93 -21.30
N SER A 234 0.42 -0.01 -21.29
CA SER A 234 -0.99 0.23 -21.53
C SER A 234 -1.79 -0.09 -20.27
N CYS A 235 -2.90 0.61 -20.09
CA CYS A 235 -3.86 0.27 -19.06
C CYS A 235 -4.54 -1.06 -19.42
N GLN A 236 -4.35 -2.08 -18.60
CA GLN A 236 -4.87 -3.42 -18.84
C GLN A 236 -5.88 -3.84 -17.77
N ASN A 237 -6.79 -4.72 -18.16
CA ASN A 237 -7.67 -5.42 -17.23
C ASN A 237 -6.88 -6.30 -16.28
N THR A 238 -7.44 -6.49 -15.11
CA THR A 238 -7.03 -7.53 -14.18
C THR A 238 -8.16 -8.53 -13.99
N ASP A 239 -7.85 -9.65 -13.32
CA ASP A 239 -8.85 -10.65 -12.94
C ASP A 239 -9.85 -10.15 -11.88
N THR A 240 -9.69 -8.92 -11.39
CA THR A 240 -10.57 -8.30 -10.40
C THR A 240 -11.04 -6.94 -10.88
N ASP A 241 -12.32 -6.64 -10.69
CA ASP A 241 -12.98 -5.38 -11.08
C ASP A 241 -12.43 -4.14 -10.34
N PHE A 242 -11.52 -4.32 -9.38
CA PHE A 242 -11.02 -3.26 -8.52
C PHE A 242 -9.54 -2.96 -8.73
N SER A 243 -8.97 -3.32 -9.87
CA SER A 243 -7.55 -3.04 -10.12
C SER A 243 -7.22 -2.75 -11.58
N LEU A 244 -6.12 -2.01 -11.76
CA LEU A 244 -5.51 -1.68 -13.05
C LEU A 244 -4.10 -2.25 -13.10
N LEU A 245 -3.62 -2.62 -14.29
CA LEU A 245 -2.24 -3.03 -14.56
C LEU A 245 -1.55 -2.04 -15.48
N ALA A 246 -0.26 -1.79 -15.20
CA ALA A 246 0.64 -1.04 -16.07
C ALA A 246 2.03 -1.69 -16.01
N GLY A 247 2.34 -2.57 -16.95
CA GLY A 247 3.59 -3.33 -16.93
C GLY A 247 3.78 -4.11 -15.63
N PRO A 248 4.88 -3.88 -14.88
CA PRO A 248 5.12 -4.54 -13.61
C PRO A 248 4.31 -3.97 -12.44
N LEU A 249 3.47 -2.96 -12.69
CA LEU A 249 2.70 -2.28 -11.67
C LEU A 249 1.27 -2.78 -11.64
N ARG A 250 0.73 -2.96 -10.42
CA ARG A 250 -0.68 -3.22 -10.19
C ARG A 250 -1.22 -2.20 -9.19
N PHE A 251 -2.29 -1.52 -9.56
CA PHE A 251 -3.01 -0.58 -8.70
C PHE A 251 -4.30 -1.21 -8.23
N VAL A 252 -4.48 -1.33 -6.92
CA VAL A 252 -5.69 -1.92 -6.32
C VAL A 252 -6.46 -0.84 -5.59
N PHE A 253 -7.70 -0.62 -6.01
CA PHE A 253 -8.63 0.31 -5.38
C PHE A 253 -9.39 -0.41 -4.27
N SER A 254 -9.04 -0.13 -3.03
CA SER A 254 -9.51 -0.90 -1.88
C SER A 254 -9.69 -0.03 -0.65
N TRP A 255 -10.20 -0.66 0.39
CA TRP A 255 -10.30 -0.06 1.71
C TRP A 255 -9.17 -0.54 2.60
N GLN A 256 -8.55 0.37 3.32
CA GLN A 256 -7.40 0.03 4.17
C GLN A 256 -7.80 -0.77 5.41
N ASN A 257 -8.97 -0.54 5.97
CA ASN A 257 -9.40 -1.08 7.26
C ASN A 257 -10.56 -2.07 7.22
N GLY A 258 -10.82 -2.68 6.10
CA GLY A 258 -11.61 -3.93 6.00
C GLY A 258 -13.12 -3.85 6.04
N CYS A 259 -13.77 -2.76 6.43
CA CYS A 259 -15.23 -2.65 6.34
C CYS A 259 -15.73 -1.70 5.26
N GLY A 260 -14.86 -1.30 4.37
CA GLY A 260 -15.26 -0.64 3.16
C GLY A 260 -15.64 0.84 3.24
N LEU A 261 -15.78 1.43 4.40
CA LEU A 261 -16.40 2.74 4.56
C LEU A 261 -15.47 3.81 5.10
N ASN A 262 -14.24 3.42 5.42
CA ASN A 262 -13.24 4.33 5.95
C ASN A 262 -11.91 4.18 5.21
N ASN A 263 -11.27 5.31 4.91
CA ASN A 263 -9.98 5.38 4.21
C ASN A 263 -9.93 4.58 2.91
N PRO A 264 -10.73 4.93 1.89
CA PRO A 264 -10.60 4.35 0.57
C PRO A 264 -9.23 4.71 -0.02
N THR A 265 -8.53 3.70 -0.53
CA THR A 265 -7.13 3.85 -0.94
C THR A 265 -6.84 3.22 -2.28
N ILE A 266 -5.79 3.75 -2.94
CA ILE A 266 -5.11 3.13 -4.05
C ILE A 266 -3.84 2.51 -3.51
N ARG A 267 -3.67 1.20 -3.65
CA ARG A 267 -2.45 0.48 -3.29
C ARG A 267 -1.68 0.13 -4.54
N THR A 268 -0.45 0.61 -4.63
CA THR A 268 0.47 0.25 -5.71
C THR A 268 1.28 -0.96 -5.30
N PHE A 269 1.24 -1.99 -6.13
CA PHE A 269 2.05 -3.20 -5.98
C PHE A 269 3.05 -3.28 -7.12
N LEU A 270 4.25 -3.75 -6.79
CA LEU A 270 5.28 -4.14 -7.76
C LEU A 270 5.19 -5.66 -7.93
N ARG A 271 5.20 -6.15 -9.18
CA ARG A 271 5.03 -7.56 -9.55
C ARG A 271 6.34 -8.17 -10.00
#